data_9096adb8d9bf93007aa5f69ec94973bb
#
_entry.id   9096adb8d9bf93007aa5f69ec94973bb
#
_cell.length_a   1.000
_cell.length_b   1.000
_cell.length_c   1.000
_cell.angle_alpha   90.00
_cell.angle_beta   90.00
_cell.angle_gamma   90.00
#
_symmetry.space_group_name_H-M   'P 1'
#
loop_
_entity.id
_entity.type
_entity.pdbx_description
1 polymer ?
#
loop_
_entity_poly.entity_id
_entity_poly.type
_entity_poly.pdbx_seq_one_letter_code
_entity_poly.pdbx_strand_id
1 'polypeptide(L)'
;MNTTLYCFYDLSVSPASYDFLTFLQLAELHRIRHGFDQTFFIFVPGPKDGFRDDNLSKTTAQRYMMMRNVVVPSCRLLPSHIGTVWLSNRNEAEDFFKKTNG
;
A
#
# COMPACT_ATOMS: atom_id res chain seq x y z
N MET A 1 -5.67 -9.19 -22.73
CA MET A 1 -4.48 -8.48 -22.26
C MET A 1 -4.64 -8.16 -20.79
N ASN A 2 -3.68 -8.60 -19.95
CA ASN A 2 -3.77 -8.38 -18.52
C ASN A 2 -3.40 -6.94 -18.18
N THR A 3 -4.31 -6.25 -17.51
CA THR A 3 -4.07 -4.88 -17.03
C THR A 3 -3.97 -4.89 -15.51
N THR A 4 -3.00 -4.17 -14.99
CA THR A 4 -2.72 -4.13 -13.57
C THR A 4 -2.94 -2.73 -13.01
N LEU A 5 -3.74 -2.66 -11.94
CA LEU A 5 -3.90 -1.44 -11.16
C LEU A 5 -2.81 -1.43 -10.07
N TYR A 6 -1.95 -0.42 -10.13
CA TYR A 6 -0.89 -0.22 -9.13
C TYR A 6 -1.41 0.71 -8.04
N CYS A 7 -1.50 0.19 -6.83
CA CYS A 7 -2.11 0.89 -5.70
C CYS A 7 -1.02 1.34 -4.72
N PHE A 8 -0.80 2.64 -4.64
CA PHE A 8 0.22 3.24 -3.76
C PHE A 8 -0.40 3.62 -2.43
N TYR A 9 0.06 3.00 -1.36
CA TYR A 9 -0.35 3.34 0.00
C TYR A 9 0.81 4.10 0.66
N ASP A 10 0.65 5.41 0.78
CA ASP A 10 1.71 6.29 1.26
C ASP A 10 1.66 6.41 2.78
N LEU A 11 2.63 5.81 3.43
CA LEU A 11 2.72 5.80 4.89
C LEU A 11 3.13 7.15 5.49
N SER A 12 3.44 8.16 4.67
CA SER A 12 3.62 9.52 5.16
C SER A 12 2.28 10.20 5.44
N VAL A 13 1.20 9.72 4.84
CA VAL A 13 -0.14 10.28 4.96
C VAL A 13 -1.09 9.31 5.65
N SER A 14 -1.01 8.04 5.31
CA SER A 14 -1.96 7.01 5.73
C SER A 14 -1.39 6.15 6.86
N PRO A 15 -2.23 5.71 7.81
CA PRO A 15 -1.73 4.96 8.97
C PRO A 15 -1.44 3.50 8.67
N ALA A 16 -0.46 2.94 9.39
CA ALA A 16 -0.20 1.51 9.42
C ALA A 16 -1.18 0.89 10.42
N SER A 17 -2.42 0.67 10.01
CA SER A 17 -3.51 0.26 10.89
C SER A 17 -4.60 -0.48 10.11
N TYR A 18 -5.66 -0.87 10.81
CA TYR A 18 -6.85 -1.47 10.19
C TYR A 18 -7.54 -0.56 9.17
N ASP A 19 -7.24 0.73 9.18
CA ASP A 19 -7.76 1.66 8.16
C ASP A 19 -7.34 1.25 6.75
N PHE A 20 -6.26 0.48 6.61
CA PHE A 20 -5.86 -0.07 5.32
C PHE A 20 -6.97 -0.91 4.69
N LEU A 21 -7.81 -1.57 5.49
CA LEU A 21 -8.90 -2.40 4.96
C LEU A 21 -9.90 -1.57 4.14
N THR A 22 -10.13 -0.32 4.53
CA THR A 22 -10.95 0.60 3.74
C THR A 22 -10.28 0.93 2.41
N PHE A 23 -8.97 1.19 2.43
CA PHE A 23 -8.20 1.42 1.21
C PHE A 23 -8.28 0.22 0.28
N LEU A 24 -8.18 -0.98 0.83
CA LEU A 24 -8.26 -2.23 0.08
C LEU A 24 -9.59 -2.36 -0.66
N GLN A 25 -10.70 -2.05 0.04
CA GLN A 25 -12.03 -2.08 -0.57
C GLN A 25 -12.18 -1.04 -1.68
N LEU A 26 -11.66 0.17 -1.46
CA LEU A 26 -11.70 1.23 -2.47
C LEU A 26 -10.87 0.88 -3.70
N ALA A 27 -9.73 0.25 -3.49
CA ALA A 27 -8.87 -0.22 -4.58
C ALA A 27 -9.62 -1.25 -5.44
N GLU A 28 -10.33 -2.19 -4.81
CA GLU A 28 -11.10 -3.20 -5.53
C GLU A 28 -12.24 -2.57 -6.32
N LEU A 29 -12.96 -1.61 -5.74
CA LEU A 29 -14.02 -0.89 -6.45
C LEU A 29 -13.46 -0.13 -7.65
N HIS A 30 -12.31 0.52 -7.48
CA HIS A 30 -11.65 1.25 -8.56
C HIS A 30 -11.25 0.29 -9.69
N ARG A 31 -10.69 -0.86 -9.32
CA ARG A 31 -10.30 -1.89 -10.28
C ARG A 31 -11.50 -2.34 -11.14
N ILE A 32 -12.60 -2.68 -10.49
CA ILE A 32 -13.81 -3.13 -11.18
C ILE A 32 -14.37 -2.04 -12.08
N ARG A 33 -14.47 -0.82 -11.56
CA ARG A 33 -15.04 0.32 -12.29
C ARG A 33 -14.24 0.67 -13.55
N HIS A 34 -12.92 0.52 -13.51
CA HIS A 34 -12.06 0.87 -14.64
C HIS A 34 -11.57 -0.34 -15.45
N GLY A 35 -12.04 -1.53 -15.12
CA GLY A 35 -11.77 -2.72 -15.93
C GLY A 35 -10.35 -3.28 -15.82
N PHE A 36 -9.67 -3.05 -14.71
CA PHE A 36 -8.37 -3.69 -14.48
C PHE A 36 -8.56 -5.15 -14.07
N ASP A 37 -7.66 -6.02 -14.55
CA ASP A 37 -7.73 -7.45 -14.25
C ASP A 37 -7.07 -7.82 -12.92
N GLN A 38 -6.05 -7.05 -12.53
CA GLN A 38 -5.17 -7.41 -11.41
C GLN A 38 -4.85 -6.18 -10.57
N THR A 39 -4.42 -6.42 -9.32
CA THR A 39 -3.93 -5.38 -8.42
C THR A 39 -2.54 -5.70 -7.91
N PHE A 40 -1.73 -4.67 -7.74
CA PHE A 40 -0.39 -4.75 -7.15
C PHE A 40 -0.26 -3.58 -6.17
N PHE A 41 0.13 -3.88 -4.93
CA PHE A 41 0.19 -2.88 -3.88
C PHE A 41 1.62 -2.44 -3.60
N ILE A 42 1.83 -1.13 -3.50
CA ILE A 42 3.12 -0.52 -3.20
C ILE A 42 2.99 0.30 -1.92
N PHE A 43 3.74 -0.08 -0.89
CA PHE A 43 3.79 0.67 0.36
C PHE A 43 4.97 1.62 0.32
N VAL A 44 4.70 2.93 0.44
CA VAL A 44 5.70 3.99 0.36
C VAL A 44 6.02 4.46 1.77
N PRO A 45 7.31 4.46 2.18
CA PRO A 45 7.67 4.81 3.55
C PRO A 45 7.45 6.29 3.85
N GLY A 46 7.10 6.58 5.11
CA GLY A 46 6.95 7.94 5.62
C GLY A 46 8.22 8.44 6.31
N PRO A 47 8.21 9.70 6.78
CA PRO A 47 9.41 10.35 7.31
C PRO A 47 9.84 9.87 8.70
N LYS A 48 8.93 9.33 9.51
CA LYS A 48 9.25 8.90 10.87
C LYS A 48 9.44 7.39 10.92
N ASP A 49 10.67 6.95 10.75
CA ASP A 49 11.05 5.53 10.75
C ASP A 49 10.24 4.71 9.75
N GLY A 50 9.89 5.32 8.62
CA GLY A 50 9.09 4.67 7.58
C GLY A 50 7.60 4.93 7.68
N PHE A 51 7.14 5.72 8.66
CA PHE A 51 5.72 5.97 8.91
C PHE A 51 5.43 7.47 8.97
N ARG A 52 4.13 7.81 9.06
CA ARG A 52 3.73 9.21 9.16
C ARG A 52 4.12 9.78 10.52
N ASP A 53 4.47 11.07 10.50
CA ASP A 53 4.79 11.79 11.72
C ASP A 53 3.49 12.30 12.34
N ASP A 54 3.03 11.62 13.38
CA ASP A 54 1.83 12.02 14.11
C ASP A 54 2.04 11.83 15.62
N ASN A 55 1.10 12.37 16.40
CA ASN A 55 1.17 12.35 17.86
C ASN A 55 0.46 11.14 18.46
N LEU A 56 0.20 10.11 17.67
CA LEU A 56 -0.44 8.90 18.17
C LEU A 56 0.52 8.11 19.05
N SER A 57 -0.05 7.38 19.98
CA SER A 57 0.71 6.64 21.00
C SER A 57 1.40 5.39 20.49
N LYS A 58 1.21 5.02 19.23
CA LYS A 58 1.83 3.81 18.67
C LYS A 58 3.32 4.00 18.46
N THR A 59 4.10 3.03 18.92
CA THR A 59 5.54 2.99 18.70
C THR A 59 5.84 2.52 17.28
N THR A 60 7.08 2.76 16.82
CA THR A 60 7.57 2.24 15.54
C THR A 60 7.45 0.71 15.49
N ALA A 61 7.79 0.03 16.59
CA ALA A 61 7.69 -1.43 16.66
C ALA A 61 6.26 -1.90 16.48
N GLN A 62 5.28 -1.22 17.09
CA GLN A 62 3.87 -1.55 16.94
C GLN A 62 3.40 -1.36 15.50
N ARG A 63 3.87 -0.29 14.85
CA ARG A 63 3.53 -0.03 13.45
C ARG A 63 4.11 -1.10 12.51
N TYR A 64 5.35 -1.53 12.76
CA TYR A 64 5.95 -2.63 12.00
C TYR A 64 5.17 -3.93 12.17
N MET A 65 4.72 -4.23 13.39
CA MET A 65 3.91 -5.41 13.64
C MET A 65 2.58 -5.35 12.88
N MET A 66 1.94 -4.18 12.85
CA MET A 66 0.70 -4.00 12.08
C MET A 66 0.94 -4.22 10.59
N MET A 67 2.02 -3.67 10.05
CA MET A 67 2.36 -3.87 8.64
C MET A 67 2.56 -5.35 8.32
N ARG A 68 3.37 -6.03 9.11
CA ARG A 68 3.75 -7.42 8.84
C ARG A 68 2.60 -8.40 9.08
N ASN A 69 1.80 -8.18 10.12
CA ASN A 69 0.78 -9.15 10.55
C ASN A 69 -0.62 -8.86 10.03
N VAL A 70 -0.91 -7.62 9.66
CA VAL A 70 -2.26 -7.21 9.23
C VAL A 70 -2.25 -6.58 7.84
N VAL A 71 -1.53 -5.48 7.67
CA VAL A 71 -1.63 -4.66 6.46
C VAL A 71 -1.16 -5.42 5.22
N VAL A 72 0.08 -5.88 5.23
CA VAL A 72 0.63 -6.59 4.06
C VAL A 72 -0.12 -7.89 3.78
N PRO A 73 -0.38 -8.77 4.77
CA PRO A 73 -1.13 -9.99 4.50
C PRO A 73 -2.56 -9.76 4.01
N SER A 74 -3.21 -8.66 4.42
CA SER A 74 -4.60 -8.40 4.03
C SER A 74 -4.75 -8.16 2.52
N CYS A 75 -3.69 -7.78 1.81
CA CYS A 75 -3.73 -7.65 0.36
C CYS A 75 -4.18 -8.94 -0.31
N ARG A 76 -3.89 -10.09 0.30
CA ARG A 76 -4.26 -11.40 -0.23
C ARG A 76 -5.76 -11.68 -0.14
N LEU A 77 -6.53 -10.84 0.56
CA LEU A 77 -7.99 -10.96 0.60
C LEU A 77 -8.62 -10.64 -0.74
N LEU A 78 -7.92 -9.88 -1.60
CA LEU A 78 -8.42 -9.61 -2.94
C LEU A 78 -8.02 -10.72 -3.90
N PRO A 79 -8.98 -11.37 -4.58
CA PRO A 79 -8.66 -12.38 -5.59
C PRO A 79 -7.82 -11.83 -6.75
N SER A 80 -7.90 -10.52 -7.00
CA SER A 80 -7.15 -9.84 -8.05
C SER A 80 -5.70 -9.53 -7.69
N HIS A 81 -5.30 -9.74 -6.43
CA HIS A 81 -3.96 -9.40 -5.95
C HIS A 81 -2.89 -10.30 -6.57
N ILE A 82 -1.87 -9.69 -7.19
CA ILE A 82 -0.77 -10.44 -7.80
C ILE A 82 0.57 -10.19 -7.11
N GLY A 83 0.68 -9.17 -6.28
CA GLY A 83 1.91 -8.90 -5.57
C GLY A 83 1.86 -7.65 -4.73
N THR A 84 2.86 -7.52 -3.85
CA THR A 84 3.01 -6.40 -2.94
C THR A 84 4.50 -6.11 -2.77
N VAL A 85 4.86 -4.83 -2.72
CA VAL A 85 6.21 -4.42 -2.36
C VAL A 85 6.15 -3.33 -1.30
N TRP A 86 7.03 -3.45 -0.29
CA TRP A 86 7.20 -2.43 0.74
C TRP A 86 8.56 -1.79 0.50
N LEU A 87 8.54 -0.58 -0.08
CA LEU A 87 9.75 0.11 -0.50
C LEU A 87 10.52 0.64 0.71
N SER A 88 11.84 0.74 0.56
CA SER A 88 12.71 1.21 1.63
C SER A 88 12.88 2.73 1.65
N ASN A 89 12.58 3.42 0.51
CA ASN A 89 12.65 4.87 0.44
C ASN A 89 11.71 5.43 -0.63
N ARG A 90 11.50 6.74 -0.60
CA ARG A 90 10.56 7.38 -1.50
C ARG A 90 11.08 7.52 -2.93
N ASN A 91 12.39 7.52 -3.14
CA ASN A 91 12.96 7.57 -4.48
C ASN A 91 12.60 6.32 -5.27
N GLU A 92 12.55 5.17 -4.60
CA GLU A 92 12.10 3.92 -5.22
C GLU A 92 10.65 4.03 -5.67
N ALA A 93 9.81 4.72 -4.90
CA ALA A 93 8.42 4.94 -5.25
C ALA A 93 8.28 5.78 -6.51
N GLU A 94 9.07 6.83 -6.63
CA GLU A 94 9.06 7.66 -7.84
C GLU A 94 9.49 6.88 -9.06
N ASP A 95 10.55 6.09 -8.94
CA ASP A 95 11.03 5.23 -10.03
C ASP A 95 9.96 4.22 -10.43
N PHE A 96 9.31 3.61 -9.45
CA PHE A 96 8.25 2.65 -9.69
C PHE A 96 7.06 3.30 -10.42
N PHE A 97 6.67 4.48 -9.97
CA PHE A 97 5.57 5.23 -10.57
C PHE A 97 5.89 5.55 -12.05
N LYS A 98 7.11 5.98 -12.33
CA LYS A 98 7.52 6.28 -13.71
C LYS A 98 7.46 5.05 -14.61
N LYS A 99 7.87 3.89 -14.08
CA LYS A 99 7.84 2.62 -14.84
C LYS A 99 6.42 2.16 -15.15
N THR A 100 5.48 2.42 -14.24
CA THR A 100 4.11 1.92 -14.40
C THR A 100 3.18 2.88 -15.13
N ASN A 101 3.53 4.17 -15.17
CA ASN A 101 2.73 5.21 -15.82
C ASN A 101 3.43 5.88 -17.01
N GLY A 102 4.64 5.50 -17.22
CA GLY A 102 5.41 5.99 -18.36
C GLY A 102 5.13 5.15 -19.60
#